data_22147318d59f014749941f1f5594878c
#
_entry.id   22147318d59f014749941f1f5594878c
#
_cell.length_a   1.000
_cell.length_b   1.000
_cell.length_c   1.000
_cell.angle_alpha   90.00
_cell.angle_beta   90.00
_cell.angle_gamma   90.00
#
_symmetry.space_group_name_H-M   'P 1'
#
loop_
_entity.id
_entity.type
_entity.pdbx_description
1 polymer ?
#
loop_
_entity_poly.entity_id
_entity_poly.type
_entity_poly.pdbx_seq_one_letter_code
_entity_poly.pdbx_strand_id
1 'polypeptide(L)'
;MHPLLSCAPFTAFALAVAVCVSAATPSAAQTGPSFTADQVERGRTAYNQNCQECHGSTLDNGEFGGPPLKGGYFKNHWGAGSVGDLTGYAKALMPPDRPGRLSEQTYTDVVAYLLSNNGFAPDGKELPTDVAAQQKMSLKK
;
A
#
# COMPACT_ATOMS: atom_id res chain seq x y z
N MET A 1 -79.55 44.67 -0.78
CA MET A 1 -78.79 44.16 0.32
C MET A 1 -78.10 42.91 -0.20
N HIS A 2 -76.87 42.99 -0.63
CA HIS A 2 -76.06 41.85 -1.18
C HIS A 2 -74.95 41.52 -0.21
N PRO A 3 -74.72 40.25 0.13
CA PRO A 3 -73.54 39.82 0.86
C PRO A 3 -72.37 39.61 -0.10
N LEU A 4 -71.26 40.16 0.28
CA LEU A 4 -69.96 40.05 -0.42
C LEU A 4 -69.36 38.66 -0.14
N LEU A 5 -69.09 37.88 -1.21
CA LEU A 5 -68.32 36.64 -1.13
C LEU A 5 -66.84 37.03 -1.03
N SER A 6 -66.21 36.66 0.09
CA SER A 6 -64.77 36.75 0.31
C SER A 6 -64.09 35.52 -0.27
N CYS A 7 -63.28 35.73 -1.30
CA CYS A 7 -62.36 34.69 -1.84
C CYS A 7 -61.08 34.68 -1.00
N ALA A 8 -60.79 33.57 -0.32
CA ALA A 8 -59.50 33.31 0.34
C ALA A 8 -58.49 32.78 -0.66
N PRO A 9 -57.21 33.21 -0.65
CA PRO A 9 -56.19 32.64 -1.51
C PRO A 9 -55.62 31.33 -0.93
N PHE A 10 -55.67 30.30 -1.74
CA PHE A 10 -54.95 29.04 -1.48
C PHE A 10 -53.44 29.26 -1.66
N THR A 11 -52.69 29.26 -0.58
CA THR A 11 -51.21 29.21 -0.61
C THR A 11 -50.78 27.77 -0.90
N ALA A 12 -50.30 27.54 -2.10
CA ALA A 12 -49.66 26.28 -2.49
C ALA A 12 -48.26 26.19 -1.83
N PHE A 13 -48.14 25.26 -0.90
CA PHE A 13 -46.85 24.94 -0.26
C PHE A 13 -46.09 23.99 -1.19
N ALA A 14 -45.12 24.51 -1.94
CA ALA A 14 -44.21 23.70 -2.77
C ALA A 14 -43.20 23.00 -1.87
N LEU A 15 -43.29 21.68 -1.68
CA LEU A 15 -42.27 20.85 -1.05
C LEU A 15 -41.08 20.72 -2.04
N ALA A 16 -39.99 21.42 -1.77
CA ALA A 16 -38.74 21.20 -2.47
C ALA A 16 -38.05 19.95 -1.91
N VAL A 17 -38.09 18.84 -2.66
CA VAL A 17 -37.35 17.62 -2.35
C VAL A 17 -35.90 17.86 -2.77
N ALA A 18 -35.01 18.10 -1.80
CA ALA A 18 -33.57 18.17 -2.03
C ALA A 18 -33.06 16.75 -2.27
N VAL A 19 -32.75 16.41 -3.52
CA VAL A 19 -32.06 15.17 -3.90
C VAL A 19 -30.59 15.35 -3.59
N CYS A 20 -30.13 14.78 -2.46
CA CYS A 20 -28.69 14.65 -2.17
C CYS A 20 -28.05 13.64 -3.13
N VAL A 21 -27.44 14.11 -4.20
CA VAL A 21 -26.60 13.29 -5.07
C VAL A 21 -25.28 13.06 -4.32
N SER A 22 -25.16 11.89 -3.69
CA SER A 22 -23.88 11.44 -3.14
C SER A 22 -22.94 11.13 -4.30
N ALA A 23 -21.97 12.02 -4.54
CA ALA A 23 -20.89 11.75 -5.47
C ALA A 23 -20.01 10.62 -4.89
N ALA A 24 -20.15 9.41 -5.44
CA ALA A 24 -19.24 8.30 -5.16
C ALA A 24 -17.87 8.70 -5.69
N THR A 25 -16.90 8.96 -4.80
CA THR A 25 -15.50 9.15 -5.18
C THR A 25 -15.00 7.84 -5.78
N PRO A 26 -14.44 7.84 -7.00
CA PRO A 26 -13.89 6.62 -7.57
C PRO A 26 -12.76 6.13 -6.65
N SER A 27 -12.92 4.93 -6.10
CA SER A 27 -11.84 4.24 -5.42
C SER A 27 -10.74 3.99 -6.46
N ALA A 28 -9.56 4.58 -6.24
CA ALA A 28 -8.43 4.32 -7.13
C ALA A 28 -8.13 2.82 -7.10
N ALA A 29 -8.26 2.17 -8.26
CA ALA A 29 -7.95 0.74 -8.38
C ALA A 29 -6.49 0.51 -7.97
N GLN A 30 -6.25 -0.43 -7.06
CA GLN A 30 -4.91 -0.82 -6.67
C GLN A 30 -4.23 -1.51 -7.86
N THR A 31 -3.01 -1.09 -8.16
CA THR A 31 -2.15 -1.72 -9.17
C THR A 31 -1.24 -2.75 -8.50
N GLY A 32 -0.70 -3.71 -9.27
CA GLY A 32 0.37 -4.59 -8.78
C GLY A 32 1.67 -3.82 -8.52
N PRO A 33 2.63 -4.44 -7.82
CA PRO A 33 3.96 -3.85 -7.61
C PRO A 33 4.67 -3.58 -8.93
N SER A 34 5.36 -2.45 -9.01
CA SER A 34 6.17 -2.03 -10.16
C SER A 34 7.59 -1.77 -9.67
N PHE A 35 8.61 -2.37 -10.28
CA PHE A 35 10.02 -2.20 -9.91
C PHE A 35 10.95 -2.62 -11.05
N THR A 36 12.22 -2.21 -10.98
CA THR A 36 13.23 -2.54 -11.97
C THR A 36 14.12 -3.71 -11.54
N ALA A 37 14.77 -4.36 -12.50
CA ALA A 37 15.78 -5.37 -12.22
C ALA A 37 16.99 -4.77 -11.46
N ASP A 38 17.35 -3.53 -11.75
CA ASP A 38 18.44 -2.83 -11.06
C ASP A 38 18.11 -2.59 -9.59
N GLN A 39 16.85 -2.29 -9.27
CA GLN A 39 16.39 -2.21 -7.87
C GLN A 39 16.52 -3.55 -7.15
N VAL A 40 16.19 -4.65 -7.83
CA VAL A 40 16.35 -6.01 -7.26
C VAL A 40 17.82 -6.28 -6.91
N GLU A 41 18.78 -5.93 -7.78
CA GLU A 41 20.19 -6.15 -7.52
C GLU A 41 20.76 -5.24 -6.42
N ARG A 42 20.36 -3.97 -6.39
CA ARG A 42 20.72 -3.07 -5.27
C ARG A 42 20.10 -3.58 -3.97
N GLY A 43 18.86 -4.03 -4.03
CA GLY A 43 18.14 -4.60 -2.89
C GLY A 43 18.77 -5.88 -2.37
N ARG A 44 19.22 -6.77 -3.26
CA ARG A 44 19.95 -7.98 -2.88
C ARG A 44 21.24 -7.63 -2.13
N THR A 45 21.99 -6.65 -2.63
CA THR A 45 23.21 -6.19 -1.98
C THR A 45 22.94 -5.60 -0.60
N ALA A 46 21.93 -4.73 -0.50
CA ALA A 46 21.54 -4.11 0.77
C ALA A 46 20.97 -5.14 1.77
N TYR A 47 20.21 -6.12 1.29
CA TYR A 47 19.70 -7.23 2.10
C TYR A 47 20.83 -8.04 2.72
N ASN A 48 21.83 -8.42 1.92
CA ASN A 48 22.97 -9.19 2.40
C ASN A 48 23.78 -8.45 3.47
N GLN A 49 23.82 -7.12 3.41
CA GLN A 49 24.55 -6.30 4.38
C GLN A 49 23.79 -6.01 5.67
N ASN A 50 22.46 -6.03 5.65
CA ASN A 50 21.65 -5.48 6.74
C ASN A 50 20.56 -6.42 7.27
N CYS A 51 20.23 -7.51 6.58
CA CYS A 51 19.04 -8.31 6.87
C CYS A 51 19.32 -9.80 6.96
N GLN A 52 20.26 -10.33 6.15
CA GLN A 52 20.45 -11.78 5.99
C GLN A 52 20.88 -12.49 7.27
N GLU A 53 21.56 -11.82 8.18
CA GLU A 53 22.02 -12.43 9.44
C GLU A 53 20.83 -12.93 10.26
N CYS A 54 19.75 -12.17 10.30
CA CYS A 54 18.51 -12.56 10.97
C CYS A 54 17.54 -13.34 10.09
N HIS A 55 17.41 -12.97 8.80
CA HIS A 55 16.39 -13.53 7.90
C HIS A 55 16.91 -14.61 6.94
N GLY A 56 18.22 -14.92 7.00
CA GLY A 56 18.86 -15.93 6.18
C GLY A 56 19.23 -15.45 4.77
N SER A 57 20.29 -16.00 4.21
CA SER A 57 20.73 -15.70 2.84
C SER A 57 19.72 -16.15 1.77
N THR A 58 18.87 -17.09 2.12
CA THR A 58 17.80 -17.64 1.28
C THR A 58 16.42 -17.07 1.60
N LEU A 59 16.32 -16.06 2.47
CA LEU A 59 15.05 -15.45 2.93
C LEU A 59 14.17 -16.39 3.77
N ASP A 60 14.69 -17.51 4.24
CA ASP A 60 13.89 -18.47 5.01
C ASP A 60 13.97 -18.24 6.52
N ASN A 61 15.16 -18.18 7.07
CA ASN A 61 15.48 -17.80 8.44
C ASN A 61 17.00 -17.82 8.59
N GLY A 62 17.50 -16.92 9.41
CA GLY A 62 18.92 -16.77 9.65
C GLY A 62 19.36 -17.28 11.01
N GLU A 63 20.63 -16.99 11.34
CA GLU A 63 21.27 -17.41 12.60
C GLU A 63 20.53 -16.91 13.84
N PHE A 64 19.96 -15.73 13.79
CA PHE A 64 19.19 -15.14 14.91
C PHE A 64 17.67 -15.37 14.81
N GLY A 65 17.20 -16.26 13.93
CA GLY A 65 15.83 -16.73 13.91
C GLY A 65 14.78 -15.69 13.50
N GLY A 66 15.15 -14.73 12.65
CA GLY A 66 14.18 -13.82 12.03
C GLY A 66 13.18 -14.61 11.18
N PRO A 67 11.91 -14.15 11.09
CA PRO A 67 10.89 -14.86 10.34
C PRO A 67 11.24 -14.93 8.84
N PRO A 68 10.75 -15.98 8.13
CA PRO A 68 10.93 -16.08 6.69
C PRO A 68 10.35 -14.89 5.94
N LEU A 69 11.07 -14.42 4.91
CA LEU A 69 10.65 -13.29 4.07
C LEU A 69 10.22 -13.74 2.67
N LYS A 70 9.95 -15.04 2.47
CA LYS A 70 9.42 -15.60 1.23
C LYS A 70 8.40 -16.71 1.46
N GLY A 71 7.74 -17.11 0.36
CA GLY A 71 6.85 -18.24 0.31
C GLY A 71 5.57 -18.07 1.13
N GLY A 72 5.11 -19.15 1.78
CA GLY A 72 3.85 -19.15 2.53
C GLY A 72 3.80 -18.12 3.65
N TYR A 73 4.89 -17.94 4.37
CA TYR A 73 4.95 -16.95 5.45
C TYR A 73 4.75 -15.52 4.90
N PHE A 74 5.47 -15.14 3.87
CA PHE A 74 5.34 -13.84 3.21
C PHE A 74 3.90 -13.62 2.69
N LYS A 75 3.37 -14.62 1.98
CA LYS A 75 2.00 -14.56 1.44
C LYS A 75 0.95 -14.35 2.54
N ASN A 76 1.06 -15.09 3.64
CA ASN A 76 0.09 -15.00 4.73
C ASN A 76 0.16 -13.68 5.50
N HIS A 77 1.37 -13.11 5.65
CA HIS A 77 1.56 -11.84 6.36
C HIS A 77 1.27 -10.61 5.50
N TRP A 78 1.71 -10.64 4.25
CA TRP A 78 1.74 -9.44 3.40
C TRP A 78 0.78 -9.52 2.21
N GLY A 79 0.36 -10.71 1.80
CA GLY A 79 -0.40 -10.92 0.57
C GLY A 79 -1.78 -10.26 0.50
N ALA A 80 -2.32 -9.77 1.60
CA ALA A 80 -3.55 -8.99 1.63
C ALA A 80 -3.31 -7.48 1.72
N GLY A 81 -2.05 -7.06 1.90
CA GLY A 81 -1.64 -5.67 2.09
C GLY A 81 -1.13 -5.00 0.83
N SER A 82 -0.40 -3.92 1.04
CA SER A 82 0.25 -3.12 0.00
C SER A 82 1.77 -3.18 0.10
N VAL A 83 2.46 -2.73 -0.95
CA VAL A 83 3.92 -2.52 -0.92
C VAL A 83 4.28 -1.50 0.16
N GLY A 84 3.46 -0.46 0.33
CA GLY A 84 3.67 0.57 1.35
C GLY A 84 3.59 0.04 2.79
N ASP A 85 2.72 -0.95 3.05
CA ASP A 85 2.66 -1.60 4.37
C ASP A 85 3.96 -2.35 4.67
N LEU A 86 4.47 -3.11 3.70
CA LEU A 86 5.73 -3.83 3.82
C LEU A 86 6.92 -2.88 4.02
N THR A 87 7.01 -1.82 3.21
CA THR A 87 8.10 -0.83 3.30
C THR A 87 8.03 -0.05 4.62
N GLY A 88 6.83 0.39 5.01
CA GLY A 88 6.61 1.10 6.26
C GLY A 88 6.98 0.25 7.48
N TYR A 89 6.60 -1.02 7.49
CA TYR A 89 6.99 -1.96 8.54
C TYR A 89 8.52 -2.15 8.60
N ALA A 90 9.14 -2.41 7.45
CA ALA A 90 10.58 -2.59 7.39
C ALA A 90 11.34 -1.36 7.91
N LYS A 91 10.91 -0.16 7.51
CA LYS A 91 11.51 1.08 7.98
C LYS A 91 11.30 1.33 9.47
N ALA A 92 10.10 1.05 9.98
CA ALA A 92 9.77 1.34 11.38
C ALA A 92 10.44 0.38 12.38
N LEU A 93 10.72 -0.87 11.97
CA LEU A 93 11.13 -1.93 12.89
C LEU A 93 12.45 -2.62 12.54
N MET A 94 12.99 -2.42 11.31
CA MET A 94 14.18 -3.12 10.84
C MET A 94 15.33 -2.17 10.46
N PRO A 95 16.57 -2.58 10.67
CA PRO A 95 17.01 -3.66 11.55
C PRO A 95 16.66 -3.35 13.02
N PRO A 96 16.33 -4.37 13.86
CA PRO A 96 15.78 -4.11 15.20
C PRO A 96 16.77 -3.45 16.17
N ASP A 97 18.08 -3.55 15.91
CA ASP A 97 19.11 -2.84 16.68
C ASP A 97 19.12 -1.33 16.43
N ARG A 98 18.72 -0.90 15.22
CA ARG A 98 18.66 0.51 14.80
C ARG A 98 17.56 0.73 13.74
N PRO A 99 16.28 0.73 14.11
CA PRO A 99 15.18 0.95 13.17
C PRO A 99 15.30 2.30 12.44
N GLY A 100 14.95 2.32 11.18
CA GLY A 100 14.97 3.53 10.35
C GLY A 100 16.34 4.04 9.94
N ARG A 101 17.44 3.32 10.20
CA ARG A 101 18.81 3.79 9.92
C ARG A 101 19.20 3.81 8.45
N LEU A 102 18.49 3.05 7.62
CA LEU A 102 18.78 3.00 6.19
C LEU A 102 18.07 4.13 5.45
N SER A 103 18.56 4.47 4.26
CA SER A 103 17.88 5.47 3.42
C SER A 103 16.55 4.93 2.89
N GLU A 104 15.63 5.84 2.52
CA GLU A 104 14.36 5.48 1.86
C GLU A 104 14.61 4.61 0.63
N GLN A 105 15.62 4.97 -0.18
CA GLN A 105 15.99 4.21 -1.36
C GLN A 105 16.45 2.79 -1.00
N THR A 106 17.23 2.64 0.06
CA THR A 106 17.74 1.34 0.49
C THR A 106 16.59 0.42 0.94
N TYR A 107 15.63 0.93 1.74
CA TYR A 107 14.44 0.15 2.12
C TYR A 107 13.62 -0.22 0.90
N THR A 108 13.41 0.70 -0.03
CA THR A 108 12.65 0.46 -1.27
C THR A 108 13.32 -0.60 -2.15
N ASP A 109 14.63 -0.54 -2.31
CA ASP A 109 15.39 -1.53 -3.08
C ASP A 109 15.35 -2.92 -2.41
N VAL A 110 15.47 -3.00 -1.07
CA VAL A 110 15.28 -4.26 -0.33
C VAL A 110 13.88 -4.82 -0.58
N VAL A 111 12.85 -3.98 -0.54
CA VAL A 111 11.47 -4.42 -0.83
C VAL A 111 11.34 -4.94 -2.26
N ALA A 112 11.94 -4.29 -3.26
CA ALA A 112 11.96 -4.80 -4.64
C ALA A 112 12.60 -6.19 -4.73
N TYR A 113 13.70 -6.43 -3.99
CA TYR A 113 14.32 -7.74 -3.89
C TYR A 113 13.39 -8.79 -3.25
N LEU A 114 12.69 -8.43 -2.16
CA LEU A 114 11.72 -9.33 -1.53
C LEU A 114 10.56 -9.66 -2.48
N LEU A 115 10.02 -8.68 -3.19
CA LEU A 115 8.95 -8.87 -4.17
C LEU A 115 9.36 -9.83 -5.28
N SER A 116 10.57 -9.66 -5.83
CA SER A 116 11.13 -10.55 -6.85
C SER A 116 11.19 -12.01 -6.35
N ASN A 117 11.65 -12.23 -5.12
CA ASN A 117 11.73 -13.57 -4.52
C ASN A 117 10.36 -14.16 -4.13
N ASN A 118 9.31 -13.35 -4.16
CA ASN A 118 7.93 -13.75 -3.91
C ASN A 118 7.08 -13.81 -5.19
N GLY A 119 7.74 -13.88 -6.36
CA GLY A 119 7.11 -14.16 -7.65
C GLY A 119 6.38 -12.98 -8.26
N PHE A 120 6.78 -11.74 -7.91
CA PHE A 120 6.48 -10.55 -8.70
C PHE A 120 7.63 -10.34 -9.69
N ALA A 121 7.30 -9.99 -10.93
CA ALA A 121 8.31 -9.75 -11.96
C ALA A 121 8.62 -8.25 -12.10
N PRO A 122 9.90 -7.87 -12.33
CA PRO A 122 10.23 -6.51 -12.71
C PRO A 122 9.50 -6.12 -14.01
N ASP A 123 8.95 -4.92 -14.05
CA ASP A 123 8.24 -4.38 -15.21
C ASP A 123 8.96 -3.20 -15.88
N GLY A 124 10.16 -2.88 -15.40
CA GLY A 124 11.00 -1.81 -15.92
C GLY A 124 10.67 -0.40 -15.40
N LYS A 125 9.67 -0.28 -14.53
CA LYS A 125 9.35 1.00 -13.86
C LYS A 125 9.89 0.98 -12.45
N GLU A 126 10.48 2.09 -12.04
CA GLU A 126 11.07 2.18 -10.71
C GLU A 126 10.00 2.18 -9.61
N LEU A 127 10.21 1.37 -8.57
CA LEU A 127 9.43 1.44 -7.34
C LEU A 127 9.76 2.77 -6.66
N PRO A 128 8.77 3.66 -6.50
CA PRO A 128 9.02 4.95 -5.88
C PRO A 128 9.35 4.82 -4.39
N THR A 129 10.15 5.74 -3.87
CA THR A 129 10.45 5.81 -2.42
C THR A 129 9.30 6.39 -1.60
N ASP A 130 8.34 7.05 -2.24
CA ASP A 130 7.15 7.58 -1.59
C ASP A 130 6.22 6.45 -1.14
N VAL A 131 6.10 6.27 0.17
CA VAL A 131 5.24 5.25 0.79
C VAL A 131 3.76 5.45 0.41
N ALA A 132 3.30 6.68 0.22
CA ALA A 132 1.91 6.93 -0.19
C ALA A 132 1.62 6.44 -1.61
N ALA A 133 2.61 6.50 -2.51
CA ALA A 133 2.51 5.88 -3.84
C ALA A 133 2.55 4.34 -3.73
N GLN A 134 3.39 3.79 -2.87
CA GLN A 134 3.49 2.35 -2.63
C GLN A 134 2.23 1.77 -1.98
N GLN A 135 1.47 2.54 -1.19
CA GLN A 135 0.18 2.13 -0.61
C GLN A 135 -0.88 1.80 -1.68
N LYS A 136 -0.73 2.33 -2.88
CA LYS A 136 -1.61 2.03 -4.02
C LYS A 136 -1.24 0.74 -4.75
N MET A 137 -0.13 0.11 -4.40
CA MET A 137 0.39 -1.11 -5.02
C MET A 137 0.02 -2.33 -4.17
N SER A 138 -0.90 -3.15 -4.66
CA SER A 138 -1.39 -4.34 -3.96
C SER A 138 -0.41 -5.50 -4.04
N LEU A 139 -0.21 -6.22 -2.93
CA LEU A 139 0.52 -7.49 -2.87
C LEU A 139 -0.39 -8.71 -3.13
N LYS A 140 -1.68 -8.46 -3.37
CA LYS A 140 -2.64 -9.52 -3.68
C LYS A 140 -2.35 -10.09 -5.07
N LYS A 141 -2.24 -11.41 -5.15
CA LYS A 141 -2.14 -12.20 -6.39
C LYS A 141 -3.42 -12.95 -6.68
#